data_285fffc2535d067b479e3fa54c8a3160
#
_entry.id   285fffc2535d067b479e3fa54c8a3160
#
_cell.length_a   1.000
_cell.length_b   1.000
_cell.length_c   1.000
_cell.angle_alpha   90.00
_cell.angle_beta   90.00
_cell.angle_gamma   90.00
#
_symmetry.space_group_name_H-M   'P 1'
#
loop_
_entity.id
_entity.type
_entity.pdbx_description
1 polymer ?
#
loop_
_entity_poly.entity_id
_entity_poly.type
_entity_poly.pdbx_seq_one_letter_code
_entity_poly.pdbx_strand_id
1 'polypeptide(L)'
;MRNHFVTFILLTFALCIVSCSEGSDEEYEFDNWEERNDAKTQEWWNGTSMTKYLSYVVEGSSSKASDYIYVEVLESGDLDGVCPQFTDSCWVAYRGNLIPTKSYPEGYVFDQTYTGDFDWSTAYVTKVCSAPNLTTGAAGLINGFATALLKMRKGDRWRVHIPYQQAYGKNDQSTTTTSSSTVTIPGYSNLTFEIALYDFWHPGESRGTFKARSERE
;
A
#
# COMPACT_ATOMS: atom_id res chain seq x y z
N MET A 1 25.95 -19.28 -88.46
CA MET A 1 26.44 -20.05 -87.41
C MET A 1 26.72 -19.06 -86.24
N ARG A 2 25.77 -18.82 -85.45
CA ARG A 2 25.89 -17.80 -84.44
C ARG A 2 25.37 -18.35 -83.08
N ASN A 3 26.30 -18.53 -82.14
CA ASN A 3 26.03 -19.04 -80.81
C ASN A 3 25.36 -17.93 -79.98
N HIS A 4 24.18 -18.19 -79.56
CA HIS A 4 23.53 -17.34 -78.52
C HIS A 4 23.83 -17.94 -77.15
N PHE A 5 24.70 -17.28 -76.44
CA PHE A 5 24.92 -17.55 -75.03
C PHE A 5 23.78 -16.92 -74.23
N VAL A 6 22.91 -17.77 -73.71
CA VAL A 6 21.87 -17.30 -72.76
C VAL A 6 22.44 -17.35 -71.39
N THR A 7 22.77 -16.16 -70.89
CA THR A 7 23.21 -15.99 -69.50
C THR A 7 21.99 -16.08 -68.58
N PHE A 8 21.90 -17.19 -67.87
CA PHE A 8 20.87 -17.37 -66.85
C PHE A 8 21.32 -16.66 -65.60
N ILE A 9 20.73 -15.48 -65.31
CA ILE A 9 20.92 -14.77 -64.05
C ILE A 9 20.03 -15.46 -63.02
N LEU A 10 20.63 -16.26 -62.14
CA LEU A 10 19.97 -16.81 -60.97
C LEU A 10 19.85 -15.70 -59.92
N LEU A 11 18.67 -15.08 -59.86
CA LEU A 11 18.32 -14.16 -58.82
C LEU A 11 17.98 -14.96 -57.55
N THR A 12 18.98 -15.21 -56.72
CA THR A 12 18.76 -15.77 -55.40
C THR A 12 18.06 -14.72 -54.50
N PHE A 13 16.76 -14.88 -54.41
CA PHE A 13 15.97 -14.12 -53.43
C PHE A 13 16.27 -14.68 -52.04
N ALA A 14 17.16 -14.04 -51.33
CA ALA A 14 17.40 -14.33 -49.90
C ALA A 14 16.12 -13.92 -49.13
N LEU A 15 15.25 -14.89 -48.82
CA LEU A 15 14.20 -14.73 -47.85
C LEU A 15 14.86 -14.56 -46.50
N CYS A 16 15.03 -13.33 -46.05
CA CYS A 16 15.22 -13.04 -44.64
C CYS A 16 13.92 -13.41 -43.91
N ILE A 17 13.83 -14.63 -43.45
CA ILE A 17 12.89 -14.97 -42.39
C ILE A 17 13.31 -14.18 -41.18
N VAL A 18 12.72 -12.99 -41.02
CA VAL A 18 12.65 -12.34 -39.71
C VAL A 18 11.76 -13.28 -38.89
N SER A 19 12.39 -14.20 -38.21
CA SER A 19 11.77 -14.89 -37.10
C SER A 19 11.49 -13.79 -36.05
N CYS A 20 10.34 -13.14 -36.14
CA CYS A 20 9.72 -12.62 -34.96
C CYS A 20 9.51 -13.82 -34.05
N SER A 21 10.40 -14.01 -33.07
CA SER A 21 10.01 -14.71 -31.89
C SER A 21 8.89 -13.82 -31.31
N GLU A 22 7.64 -14.22 -31.56
CA GLU A 22 6.57 -13.90 -30.66
C GLU A 22 6.97 -14.51 -29.31
N GLY A 23 7.88 -13.82 -28.61
CA GLY A 23 7.97 -13.96 -27.18
C GLY A 23 6.57 -13.60 -26.72
N SER A 24 5.87 -14.57 -26.16
CA SER A 24 4.71 -14.28 -25.35
C SER A 24 5.20 -13.27 -24.31
N ASP A 25 4.85 -12.00 -24.50
CA ASP A 25 4.95 -10.97 -23.45
C ASP A 25 3.91 -11.35 -22.39
N GLU A 26 4.12 -12.50 -21.75
CA GLU A 26 3.46 -12.83 -20.49
C GLU A 26 4.07 -11.88 -19.46
N GLU A 27 3.46 -10.72 -19.36
CA GLU A 27 3.76 -9.77 -18.31
C GLU A 27 3.40 -10.43 -16.97
N TYR A 28 4.41 -10.84 -16.22
CA TYR A 28 4.21 -11.38 -14.89
C TYR A 28 3.68 -10.30 -13.96
N GLU A 29 2.86 -10.69 -13.01
CA GLU A 29 2.11 -9.81 -12.09
C GLU A 29 2.99 -8.72 -11.43
N PHE A 30 4.25 -9.06 -11.14
CA PHE A 30 5.22 -8.19 -10.43
C PHE A 30 6.43 -7.78 -11.29
N ASP A 31 6.30 -7.83 -12.63
CA ASP A 31 7.36 -7.34 -13.51
C ASP A 31 7.61 -5.85 -13.28
N ASN A 32 8.88 -5.45 -13.28
CA ASN A 32 9.33 -4.08 -13.01
C ASN A 32 8.73 -3.50 -11.72
N TRP A 33 8.59 -4.35 -10.68
CA TRP A 33 7.85 -4.02 -9.48
C TRP A 33 8.44 -2.83 -8.72
N GLU A 34 9.77 -2.74 -8.57
CA GLU A 34 10.44 -1.60 -7.94
C GLU A 34 10.16 -0.32 -8.70
N GLU A 35 10.37 -0.29 -10.03
CA GLU A 35 10.15 0.89 -10.86
C GLU A 35 8.69 1.35 -10.83
N ARG A 36 7.75 0.40 -10.85
CA ARG A 36 6.30 0.71 -10.78
C ARG A 36 5.93 1.34 -9.45
N ASN A 37 6.48 0.84 -8.36
CA ASN A 37 6.22 1.36 -7.02
C ASN A 37 6.91 2.72 -6.79
N ASP A 38 8.13 2.91 -7.29
CA ASP A 38 8.81 4.20 -7.26
C ASP A 38 8.08 5.25 -8.10
N ALA A 39 7.64 4.90 -9.31
CA ALA A 39 6.82 5.78 -10.15
C ALA A 39 5.52 6.17 -9.43
N LYS A 40 4.86 5.23 -8.76
CA LYS A 40 3.64 5.48 -7.98
C LYS A 40 3.89 6.43 -6.81
N THR A 41 5.01 6.29 -6.12
CA THR A 41 5.43 7.22 -5.05
C THR A 41 5.63 8.63 -5.60
N GLN A 42 6.24 8.78 -6.79
CA GLN A 42 6.40 10.09 -7.43
C GLN A 42 5.06 10.68 -7.90
N GLU A 43 4.13 9.85 -8.38
CA GLU A 43 2.77 10.28 -8.71
C GLU A 43 2.07 10.88 -7.48
N TRP A 44 2.12 10.20 -6.32
CA TRP A 44 1.57 10.72 -5.07
C TRP A 44 2.28 12.01 -4.63
N TRP A 45 3.60 12.07 -4.76
CA TRP A 45 4.38 13.26 -4.42
C TRP A 45 3.99 14.48 -5.24
N ASN A 46 3.77 14.31 -6.54
CA ASN A 46 3.42 15.39 -7.46
C ASN A 46 1.92 15.74 -7.39
N GLY A 47 1.10 14.85 -6.85
CA GLY A 47 -0.34 15.07 -6.68
C GLY A 47 -0.64 16.17 -5.66
N THR A 48 -1.76 16.87 -5.87
CA THR A 48 -2.22 17.97 -5.00
C THR A 48 -3.48 17.63 -4.21
N SER A 49 -4.12 16.49 -4.49
CA SER A 49 -5.37 16.07 -3.86
C SER A 49 -5.18 15.42 -2.49
N MET A 50 -3.96 14.97 -2.19
CA MET A 50 -3.65 14.26 -0.95
C MET A 50 -2.89 15.13 0.03
N THR A 51 -3.18 14.94 1.32
CA THR A 51 -2.37 15.52 2.39
C THR A 51 -1.12 14.67 2.61
N LYS A 52 0.03 15.34 2.72
CA LYS A 52 1.33 14.69 2.93
C LYS A 52 1.74 14.82 4.39
N TYR A 53 2.01 13.70 5.03
CA TYR A 53 2.58 13.72 6.39
C TYR A 53 3.98 13.10 6.36
N LEU A 54 4.94 13.85 6.89
CA LEU A 54 6.30 13.34 7.08
C LEU A 54 6.24 12.16 8.07
N SER A 55 6.94 11.07 7.74
CA SER A 55 7.04 9.92 8.62
C SER A 55 7.64 10.32 9.97
N TYR A 56 7.07 9.78 11.05
CA TYR A 56 7.51 10.08 12.41
C TYR A 56 8.97 9.68 12.70
N VAL A 57 9.54 8.80 11.91
CA VAL A 57 10.95 8.37 12.04
C VAL A 57 11.93 9.32 11.34
N VAL A 58 11.42 10.31 10.59
CA VAL A 58 12.26 11.29 9.90
C VAL A 58 12.30 12.58 10.72
N GLU A 59 13.49 12.97 11.12
CA GLU A 59 13.68 14.19 11.91
C GLU A 59 13.69 15.44 11.00
N GLY A 60 13.08 16.51 11.47
CA GLY A 60 13.10 17.82 10.83
C GLY A 60 12.21 17.88 9.58
N SER A 61 12.80 18.01 8.40
CA SER A 61 12.11 18.10 7.12
C SER A 61 12.81 17.25 6.07
N SER A 62 12.08 16.81 5.05
CA SER A 62 12.64 16.05 3.93
C SER A 62 12.10 16.54 2.59
N SER A 63 12.93 16.43 1.54
CA SER A 63 12.53 16.63 0.14
C SER A 63 12.32 15.30 -0.61
N LYS A 64 12.43 14.16 0.09
CA LYS A 64 12.28 12.83 -0.51
C LYS A 64 10.83 12.38 -0.41
N ALA A 65 10.24 12.04 -1.54
CA ALA A 65 8.88 11.50 -1.62
C ALA A 65 8.66 10.28 -0.72
N SER A 66 9.68 9.40 -0.61
CA SER A 66 9.64 8.18 0.19
C SER A 66 9.63 8.39 1.71
N ASP A 67 9.85 9.62 2.18
CA ASP A 67 9.85 9.95 3.61
C ASP A 67 8.45 10.37 4.12
N TYR A 68 7.47 10.39 3.23
CA TYR A 68 6.10 10.81 3.53
C TYR A 68 5.10 9.66 3.36
N ILE A 69 3.97 9.79 4.04
CA ILE A 69 2.73 9.09 3.71
C ILE A 69 1.78 10.08 3.02
N TYR A 70 0.87 9.55 2.21
CA TYR A 70 -0.07 10.32 1.41
C TYR A 70 -1.49 9.94 1.78
N VAL A 71 -2.29 10.91 2.17
CA VAL A 71 -3.57 10.68 2.84
C VAL A 71 -4.72 11.31 2.07
N GLU A 72 -5.73 10.50 1.79
CA GLU A 72 -7.07 10.92 1.40
C GLU A 72 -7.99 10.74 2.61
N VAL A 73 -8.62 11.82 3.07
CA VAL A 73 -9.61 11.76 4.15
C VAL A 73 -10.93 11.28 3.56
N LEU A 74 -11.35 10.07 3.92
CA LEU A 74 -12.64 9.49 3.51
C LEU A 74 -13.78 9.97 4.40
N GLU A 75 -13.53 9.99 5.71
CA GLU A 75 -14.45 10.53 6.72
C GLU A 75 -13.65 11.25 7.80
N SER A 76 -14.14 12.42 8.21
CA SER A 76 -13.57 13.17 9.33
C SER A 76 -14.26 12.79 10.62
N GLY A 77 -13.47 12.55 11.66
CA GLY A 77 -13.94 12.26 13.00
C GLY A 77 -14.13 13.53 13.84
N ASP A 78 -13.71 13.45 15.11
CA ASP A 78 -13.78 14.56 16.05
C ASP A 78 -12.71 15.62 15.72
N LEU A 79 -13.13 16.71 15.09
CA LEU A 79 -12.22 17.78 14.64
C LEU A 79 -11.50 18.50 15.77
N ASP A 80 -12.09 18.53 16.95
CA ASP A 80 -11.52 19.14 18.16
C ASP A 80 -10.77 18.11 19.02
N GLY A 81 -10.83 16.84 18.62
CA GLY A 81 -10.22 15.73 19.32
C GLY A 81 -8.69 15.72 19.22
N VAL A 82 -8.07 15.05 20.20
CA VAL A 82 -6.62 14.79 20.21
C VAL A 82 -6.29 13.57 19.37
N CYS A 83 -5.02 13.48 18.94
CA CYS A 83 -4.50 12.31 18.24
C CYS A 83 -3.83 11.34 19.22
N PRO A 84 -3.74 10.04 18.88
CA PRO A 84 -2.98 9.07 19.66
C PRO A 84 -1.52 9.47 19.85
N GLN A 85 -0.93 9.06 20.97
CA GLN A 85 0.48 9.17 21.25
C GLN A 85 1.19 7.83 21.03
N PHE A 86 2.53 7.83 21.02
CA PHE A 86 3.35 6.62 20.78
C PHE A 86 3.07 5.46 21.74
N THR A 87 2.61 5.74 22.94
CA THR A 87 2.35 4.74 23.98
C THR A 87 0.92 4.25 23.99
N ASP A 88 0.06 4.87 23.20
CA ASP A 88 -1.37 4.58 23.23
C ASP A 88 -1.72 3.30 22.49
N SER A 89 -2.79 2.68 22.95
CA SER A 89 -3.44 1.58 22.26
C SER A 89 -4.54 2.13 21.38
N CYS A 90 -4.52 1.80 20.08
CA CYS A 90 -5.51 2.24 19.11
C CYS A 90 -6.45 1.10 18.73
N TRP A 91 -7.73 1.39 18.67
CA TRP A 91 -8.75 0.47 18.19
C TRP A 91 -9.12 0.84 16.75
N VAL A 92 -8.73 -0.02 15.81
CA VAL A 92 -8.83 0.27 14.37
C VAL A 92 -9.49 -0.87 13.61
N ALA A 93 -10.16 -0.51 12.52
CA ALA A 93 -10.42 -1.43 11.41
C ALA A 93 -9.59 -0.98 10.21
N TYR A 94 -9.14 -1.94 9.40
CA TYR A 94 -8.36 -1.62 8.23
C TYR A 94 -8.49 -2.68 7.12
N ARG A 95 -8.15 -2.25 5.90
CA ARG A 95 -7.89 -3.11 4.75
C ARG A 95 -6.63 -2.62 4.06
N GLY A 96 -5.68 -3.52 3.82
CA GLY A 96 -4.40 -3.26 3.16
C GLY A 96 -4.31 -3.90 1.79
N ASN A 97 -3.95 -3.10 0.79
CA ASN A 97 -3.81 -3.51 -0.60
C ASN A 97 -2.42 -3.17 -1.13
N LEU A 98 -1.92 -3.98 -2.07
CA LEU A 98 -0.82 -3.60 -2.96
C LEU A 98 -1.29 -2.55 -3.97
N ILE A 99 -0.37 -1.92 -4.70
CA ILE A 99 -0.76 -1.10 -5.86
C ILE A 99 -1.44 -1.98 -6.93
N PRO A 100 -2.28 -1.39 -7.80
CA PRO A 100 -2.96 -2.13 -8.85
C PRO A 100 -2.02 -2.93 -9.74
N THR A 101 -2.47 -4.12 -10.11
CA THR A 101 -1.81 -5.02 -11.04
C THR A 101 -2.80 -5.50 -12.10
N LYS A 102 -2.34 -6.28 -13.08
CA LYS A 102 -3.19 -6.78 -14.17
C LYS A 102 -4.34 -7.64 -13.66
N SER A 103 -4.04 -8.57 -12.74
CA SER A 103 -5.04 -9.48 -12.18
C SER A 103 -5.87 -8.83 -11.05
N TYR A 104 -5.34 -7.78 -10.44
CA TYR A 104 -5.98 -7.07 -9.32
C TYR A 104 -6.03 -5.56 -9.59
N PRO A 105 -7.02 -5.08 -10.38
CA PRO A 105 -7.12 -3.66 -10.74
C PRO A 105 -7.31 -2.70 -9.55
N GLU A 106 -7.88 -3.20 -8.45
CA GLU A 106 -8.03 -2.45 -7.19
C GLU A 106 -6.88 -2.71 -6.19
N GLY A 107 -5.85 -3.46 -6.63
CA GLY A 107 -4.78 -3.95 -5.77
C GLY A 107 -5.14 -5.23 -5.01
N TYR A 108 -4.15 -6.13 -4.86
CA TYR A 108 -4.32 -7.37 -4.11
C TYR A 108 -4.48 -7.07 -2.61
N VAL A 109 -5.59 -7.52 -2.00
CA VAL A 109 -5.81 -7.40 -0.55
C VAL A 109 -4.95 -8.42 0.17
N PHE A 110 -3.95 -7.95 0.92
CA PHE A 110 -3.03 -8.83 1.64
C PHE A 110 -3.39 -9.01 3.13
N ASP A 111 -4.09 -8.04 3.73
CA ASP A 111 -4.57 -8.15 5.12
C ASP A 111 -5.78 -7.23 5.34
N GLN A 112 -6.73 -7.67 6.18
CA GLN A 112 -7.93 -6.89 6.46
C GLN A 112 -8.61 -7.36 7.74
N THR A 113 -9.33 -6.46 8.40
CA THR A 113 -10.17 -6.76 9.57
C THR A 113 -11.67 -6.82 9.24
N TYR A 114 -12.07 -6.46 8.03
CA TYR A 114 -13.45 -6.51 7.54
C TYR A 114 -13.49 -6.94 6.07
N THR A 115 -14.63 -7.44 5.60
CA THR A 115 -14.90 -7.84 4.21
C THR A 115 -16.08 -7.06 3.67
N GLY A 116 -16.16 -6.90 2.33
CA GLY A 116 -17.21 -6.09 1.70
C GLY A 116 -16.99 -4.60 1.88
N ASP A 117 -18.05 -3.82 1.83
CA ASP A 117 -18.03 -2.39 2.07
C ASP A 117 -17.80 -2.10 3.56
N PHE A 118 -17.10 -1.00 3.82
CA PHE A 118 -16.84 -0.59 5.19
C PHE A 118 -18.12 -0.05 5.85
N ASP A 119 -18.38 -0.53 7.06
CA ASP A 119 -19.47 -0.04 7.90
C ASP A 119 -18.99 0.02 9.36
N TRP A 120 -19.16 1.18 10.00
CA TRP A 120 -18.73 1.42 11.39
C TRP A 120 -19.37 0.47 12.40
N SER A 121 -20.56 -0.06 12.12
CA SER A 121 -21.30 -0.96 13.01
C SER A 121 -20.89 -2.42 12.83
N THR A 122 -20.48 -2.82 11.63
CA THR A 122 -20.19 -4.21 11.26
C THR A 122 -18.70 -4.50 11.12
N ALA A 123 -17.87 -3.49 10.87
CA ALA A 123 -16.42 -3.62 10.86
C ALA A 123 -15.94 -3.85 12.30
N TYR A 124 -16.20 -5.04 12.81
CA TYR A 124 -15.87 -5.39 14.19
C TYR A 124 -14.36 -5.42 14.37
N VAL A 125 -13.89 -4.53 15.21
CA VAL A 125 -12.47 -4.36 15.45
C VAL A 125 -11.99 -5.38 16.45
N THR A 126 -11.17 -6.28 15.98
CA THR A 126 -10.51 -7.28 16.82
C THR A 126 -9.07 -6.92 17.17
N LYS A 127 -8.48 -5.95 16.45
CA LYS A 127 -7.06 -5.64 16.58
C LYS A 127 -6.84 -4.36 17.36
N VAL A 128 -6.14 -4.50 18.47
CA VAL A 128 -5.52 -3.40 19.20
C VAL A 128 -4.12 -3.23 18.61
N CYS A 129 -3.87 -2.08 18.00
CA CYS A 129 -2.52 -1.74 17.55
C CYS A 129 -1.88 -0.90 18.67
N SER A 130 -0.78 -1.39 19.23
CA SER A 130 0.12 -0.54 19.98
C SER A 130 0.92 0.30 19.01
N ALA A 131 1.14 1.56 19.32
CA ALA A 131 2.16 2.34 18.61
C ALA A 131 3.49 1.56 18.64
N PRO A 132 4.37 1.72 17.65
CA PRO A 132 5.55 0.89 17.54
C PRO A 132 6.39 0.99 18.81
N ASN A 133 6.47 -0.10 19.53
CA ASN A 133 7.39 -0.20 20.64
C ASN A 133 8.79 -0.40 20.07
N LEU A 134 9.48 0.70 19.82
CA LEU A 134 10.85 0.75 19.30
C LEU A 134 11.86 -0.02 20.16
N THR A 135 11.48 -0.39 21.38
CA THR A 135 12.39 -0.97 22.39
C THR A 135 12.39 -2.49 22.43
N THR A 136 11.38 -3.18 21.91
CA THR A 136 11.21 -4.62 22.18
C THR A 136 11.40 -5.52 20.97
N GLY A 137 11.61 -5.01 19.77
CA GLY A 137 11.72 -5.85 18.57
C GLY A 137 10.47 -6.72 18.28
N ALA A 138 9.41 -6.54 19.06
CA ALA A 138 8.12 -7.14 18.74
C ALA A 138 7.62 -6.56 17.42
N ALA A 139 6.95 -7.38 16.61
CA ALA A 139 6.39 -6.99 15.33
C ALA A 139 5.44 -5.81 15.50
N GLY A 140 6.00 -4.59 15.47
CA GLY A 140 5.28 -3.33 15.55
C GLY A 140 4.55 -3.03 14.25
N LEU A 141 3.79 -1.96 14.24
CA LEU A 141 3.23 -1.42 13.01
C LEU A 141 4.36 -0.92 12.10
N ILE A 142 4.16 -1.01 10.79
CA ILE A 142 5.03 -0.33 9.83
C ILE A 142 5.00 1.18 10.06
N ASN A 143 6.11 1.85 9.76
CA ASN A 143 6.28 3.28 10.06
C ASN A 143 5.17 4.16 9.48
N GLY A 144 4.76 3.88 8.24
CA GLY A 144 3.69 4.64 7.58
C GLY A 144 2.34 4.49 8.26
N PHE A 145 1.98 3.29 8.72
CA PHE A 145 0.72 3.05 9.42
C PHE A 145 0.72 3.76 10.79
N ALA A 146 1.83 3.65 11.52
CA ALA A 146 2.01 4.36 12.79
C ALA A 146 1.95 5.89 12.60
N THR A 147 2.58 6.41 11.55
CA THR A 147 2.50 7.84 11.21
C THR A 147 1.06 8.28 10.99
N ALA A 148 0.25 7.48 10.29
CA ALA A 148 -1.17 7.79 10.10
C ALA A 148 -1.91 7.88 11.45
N LEU A 149 -1.78 6.86 12.30
CA LEU A 149 -2.45 6.84 13.61
C LEU A 149 -2.09 8.05 14.48
N LEU A 150 -0.81 8.49 14.46
CA LEU A 150 -0.34 9.66 15.20
C LEU A 150 -0.92 11.00 14.68
N LYS A 151 -1.64 10.98 13.56
CA LYS A 151 -2.28 12.14 12.93
C LYS A 151 -3.80 12.03 12.87
N MET A 152 -4.33 10.83 13.02
CA MET A 152 -5.77 10.55 13.01
C MET A 152 -6.41 10.93 14.35
N ARG A 153 -7.68 11.26 14.26
CA ARG A 153 -8.55 11.50 15.42
C ARG A 153 -9.60 10.41 15.52
N LYS A 154 -10.18 10.25 16.65
CA LYS A 154 -11.28 9.31 16.87
C LYS A 154 -12.41 9.56 15.88
N GLY A 155 -12.81 8.53 15.17
CA GLY A 155 -13.84 8.57 14.12
C GLY A 155 -13.33 8.96 12.75
N ASP A 156 -12.03 9.21 12.57
CA ASP A 156 -11.45 9.38 11.24
C ASP A 156 -11.43 8.05 10.47
N ARG A 157 -11.68 8.15 9.18
CA ARG A 157 -11.44 7.09 8.21
C ARG A 157 -10.64 7.65 7.05
N TRP A 158 -9.45 7.10 6.84
CA TRP A 158 -8.50 7.59 5.86
C TRP A 158 -8.08 6.48 4.90
N ARG A 159 -7.78 6.86 3.65
CA ARG A 159 -6.98 6.06 2.73
C ARG A 159 -5.56 6.57 2.78
N VAL A 160 -4.63 5.70 3.13
CA VAL A 160 -3.24 6.04 3.40
C VAL A 160 -2.36 5.27 2.44
N HIS A 161 -1.63 6.00 1.59
CA HIS A 161 -0.66 5.43 0.68
C HIS A 161 0.73 5.53 1.30
N ILE A 162 1.42 4.41 1.39
CA ILE A 162 2.67 4.25 2.13
C ILE A 162 3.73 3.73 1.18
N PRO A 163 4.79 4.52 0.88
CA PRO A 163 5.94 4.02 0.15
C PRO A 163 6.59 2.84 0.85
N TYR A 164 7.18 1.92 0.10
CA TYR A 164 7.78 0.71 0.65
C TYR A 164 8.86 0.99 1.70
N GLN A 165 9.56 2.14 1.60
CA GLN A 165 10.55 2.57 2.59
C GLN A 165 9.94 2.83 3.98
N GLN A 166 8.66 3.14 4.03
CA GLN A 166 7.89 3.34 5.27
C GLN A 166 7.00 2.11 5.60
N ALA A 167 7.15 1.04 4.82
CA ALA A 167 6.45 -0.23 4.95
C ALA A 167 7.43 -1.37 5.27
N TYR A 168 7.50 -2.38 4.43
CA TYR A 168 8.35 -3.57 4.66
C TYR A 168 9.72 -3.49 3.96
N GLY A 169 9.98 -2.43 3.19
CA GLY A 169 11.27 -2.22 2.53
C GLY A 169 11.45 -3.07 1.28
N LYS A 170 12.69 -3.53 1.08
CA LYS A 170 13.14 -4.17 -0.17
C LYS A 170 12.99 -5.69 -0.20
N ASN A 171 12.66 -6.30 0.93
CA ASN A 171 12.60 -7.75 1.07
C ASN A 171 11.14 -8.23 1.07
N ASP A 172 10.93 -9.44 0.57
CA ASP A 172 9.64 -10.11 0.68
C ASP A 172 9.23 -10.26 2.14
N GLN A 173 7.97 -10.03 2.40
CA GLN A 173 7.37 -10.16 3.73
C GLN A 173 6.23 -11.16 3.68
N SER A 174 6.31 -12.22 4.48
CA SER A 174 5.19 -13.12 4.68
C SER A 174 4.31 -12.65 5.82
N THR A 175 3.02 -12.56 5.58
CA THR A 175 2.01 -12.26 6.61
C THR A 175 0.97 -13.36 6.65
N THR A 176 0.42 -13.62 7.83
CA THR A 176 -0.70 -14.54 7.99
C THR A 176 -1.97 -13.71 8.10
N THR A 177 -2.87 -13.90 7.15
CA THR A 177 -4.16 -13.21 7.12
C THR A 177 -5.06 -13.66 8.26
N THR A 178 -6.12 -12.90 8.54
CA THR A 178 -7.16 -13.28 9.51
C THR A 178 -7.84 -14.61 9.18
N SER A 179 -7.82 -15.06 7.94
CA SER A 179 -8.31 -16.38 7.48
C SER A 179 -7.28 -17.51 7.59
N SER A 180 -6.16 -17.28 8.27
CA SER A 180 -5.06 -18.26 8.45
C SER A 180 -4.33 -18.67 7.15
N SER A 181 -4.49 -17.91 6.08
CA SER A 181 -3.72 -18.08 4.85
C SER A 181 -2.44 -17.26 4.93
N THR A 182 -1.31 -17.82 4.52
CA THR A 182 -0.06 -17.07 4.39
C THR A 182 -0.05 -16.37 3.04
N VAL A 183 0.19 -15.07 3.07
CA VAL A 183 0.35 -14.22 1.89
C VAL A 183 1.76 -13.65 1.88
N THR A 184 2.40 -13.65 0.72
CA THR A 184 3.68 -12.99 0.53
C THR A 184 3.45 -11.63 -0.12
N ILE A 185 3.97 -10.59 0.53
CA ILE A 185 4.06 -9.23 0.00
C ILE A 185 5.45 -9.13 -0.63
N PRO A 186 5.56 -8.92 -1.94
CA PRO A 186 6.86 -8.78 -2.60
C PRO A 186 7.64 -7.61 -2.02
N GLY A 187 8.97 -7.71 -2.00
CA GLY A 187 9.84 -6.57 -1.70
C GLY A 187 9.52 -5.38 -2.59
N TYR A 188 9.86 -4.18 -2.15
CA TYR A 188 9.55 -2.92 -2.85
C TYR A 188 8.05 -2.61 -3.01
N SER A 189 7.16 -3.27 -2.27
CA SER A 189 5.73 -3.01 -2.35
C SER A 189 5.32 -1.76 -1.59
N ASN A 190 4.85 -0.76 -2.31
CA ASN A 190 4.03 0.30 -1.72
C ASN A 190 2.70 -0.29 -1.24
N LEU A 191 2.21 0.21 -0.15
CA LEU A 191 0.98 -0.27 0.46
C LEU A 191 -0.07 0.84 0.48
N THR A 192 -1.31 0.46 0.24
CA THR A 192 -2.46 1.34 0.45
C THR A 192 -3.32 0.74 1.54
N PHE A 193 -3.55 1.49 2.59
CA PHE A 193 -4.46 1.09 3.66
C PHE A 193 -5.66 2.01 3.71
N GLU A 194 -6.84 1.41 3.84
CA GLU A 194 -7.99 2.09 4.38
C GLU A 194 -8.01 1.84 5.88
N ILE A 195 -7.96 2.89 6.70
CA ILE A 195 -7.86 2.82 8.17
C ILE A 195 -9.03 3.60 8.76
N ALA A 196 -9.77 2.98 9.67
CA ALA A 196 -10.78 3.62 10.50
C ALA A 196 -10.36 3.57 11.96
N LEU A 197 -10.17 4.73 12.60
CA LEU A 197 -9.80 4.82 14.01
C LEU A 197 -11.07 4.97 14.86
N TYR A 198 -11.43 3.91 15.58
CA TYR A 198 -12.60 3.91 16.47
C TYR A 198 -12.35 4.63 17.78
N ASP A 199 -11.24 4.30 18.42
CA ASP A 199 -10.88 4.84 19.73
C ASP A 199 -9.41 4.61 20.02
N PHE A 200 -8.88 5.29 21.03
CA PHE A 200 -7.58 5.00 21.59
C PHE A 200 -7.59 5.34 23.10
N TRP A 201 -6.64 4.80 23.83
CA TRP A 201 -6.49 5.03 25.26
C TRP A 201 -5.03 4.99 25.68
N HIS A 202 -4.71 5.75 26.73
CA HIS A 202 -3.37 5.84 27.28
C HIS A 202 -3.01 4.61 28.13
N PRO A 203 -1.72 4.32 28.35
CA PRO A 203 -1.29 3.27 29.25
C PRO A 203 -1.92 3.41 30.64
N GLY A 204 -2.51 2.32 31.15
CA GLY A 204 -3.21 2.29 32.43
C GLY A 204 -4.69 2.67 32.39
N GLU A 205 -5.17 3.13 31.26
CA GLU A 205 -6.60 3.38 31.06
C GLU A 205 -7.29 2.10 30.52
N SER A 206 -8.57 1.98 30.84
CA SER A 206 -9.40 0.91 30.27
C SER A 206 -9.97 1.32 28.93
N ARG A 207 -10.03 0.37 28.00
CA ARG A 207 -10.72 0.57 26.72
C ARG A 207 -12.17 0.98 26.95
N GLY A 208 -12.59 2.09 26.33
CA GLY A 208 -13.97 2.52 26.30
C GLY A 208 -14.90 1.53 25.60
N THR A 209 -16.20 1.64 25.80
CA THR A 209 -17.20 0.92 25.02
C THR A 209 -17.32 1.58 23.64
N PHE A 210 -17.23 0.77 22.58
CA PHE A 210 -17.51 1.25 21.23
C PHE A 210 -19.00 1.66 21.15
N LYS A 211 -19.24 2.85 20.62
CA LYS A 211 -20.58 3.29 20.18
C LYS A 211 -20.50 3.53 18.68
N ALA A 212 -21.47 3.01 17.95
CA ALA A 212 -21.60 3.32 16.53
C ALA A 212 -21.71 4.84 16.35
N ARG A 213 -21.32 5.36 15.17
CA ARG A 213 -21.36 6.81 14.89
C ARG A 213 -22.74 7.41 15.11
N SER A 214 -23.81 6.64 14.73
CA SER A 214 -25.22 7.01 14.98
C SER A 214 -25.61 7.13 16.46
N GLU A 215 -24.79 6.64 17.39
CA GLU A 215 -25.05 6.70 18.84
C GLU A 215 -24.18 7.76 19.52
N ARG A 216 -23.36 8.51 18.73
CA ARG A 216 -22.44 9.53 19.23
C ARG A 216 -22.92 10.95 19.02
N GLU A 217 -24.02 11.12 18.27
CA GLU A 217 -24.79 12.35 18.11
C GLU A 217 -25.94 12.37 19.13
#